data_bf838c7728e9eccda180775e3c4a8085
#
_entry.id   bf838c7728e9eccda180775e3c4a8085
#
_cell.length_a   1.000
_cell.length_b   1.000
_cell.length_c   1.000
_cell.angle_alpha   90.00
_cell.angle_beta   90.00
_cell.angle_gamma   90.00
#
_symmetry.space_group_name_H-M   'P 1'
#
loop_
_entity.id
_entity.type
_entity.pdbx_description
1 polymer ?
#
loop_
_entity_poly.entity_id
_entity_poly.type
_entity_poly.pdbx_seq_one_letter_code
_entity_poly.pdbx_strand_id
1 'polypeptide(L)'
;DQLAELEELCSGLSVDIKSFTYDGDTPASRRKEIINSANIVITNPDMLNTSILPHHRSWAGFFSKLKFIVVDELHTYRGVFGSHIANIFVRLLRICRHYGSDPVFICCSATIANPAEHAALLTGRTPVLIDQNGAPSAQKELIIYDPVITDKKRKIRRSSLYESGRLAYRAISCGISSILFTRSRINAELLVENLKRQLAADGKDPGSVRGYRSGYLPAERRETEKDLRSGKLRAVVSTNALELGIDIGSLDLVLIHGFPGSIASTWQQIGRAGRRNSLSAAVIIPSALPADRFLAERPEWLLGASPERARIDP
;
A
#
# COMPACT_ATOMS: atom_id res chain seq x y z
N ASP A 1 13.04 -3.38 0.14
CA ASP A 1 12.87 -2.25 1.05
C ASP A 1 12.79 -2.73 2.52
N GLN A 2 11.83 -3.57 2.93
CA GLN A 2 11.72 -4.10 4.31
C GLN A 2 12.98 -4.85 4.77
N LEU A 3 13.65 -5.61 3.89
CA LEU A 3 14.90 -6.29 4.25
C LEU A 3 16.01 -5.29 4.57
N ALA A 4 16.17 -4.25 3.76
CA ALA A 4 17.20 -3.23 3.98
C ALA A 4 16.96 -2.45 5.29
N GLU A 5 15.71 -2.11 5.59
CA GLU A 5 15.34 -1.47 6.86
C GLU A 5 15.64 -2.38 8.07
N LEU A 6 15.34 -3.67 7.96
CA LEU A 6 15.67 -4.64 9.00
C LEU A 6 17.18 -4.81 9.18
N GLU A 7 17.93 -4.87 8.09
CA GLU A 7 19.40 -4.96 8.13
C GLU A 7 20.02 -3.71 8.78
N GLU A 8 19.50 -2.52 8.47
CA GLU A 8 19.91 -1.27 9.10
C GLU A 8 19.63 -1.28 10.62
N LEU A 9 18.40 -1.67 11.02
CA LEU A 9 18.03 -1.79 12.42
C LEU A 9 18.89 -2.83 13.16
N CYS A 10 19.15 -3.97 12.53
CA CYS A 10 19.95 -5.04 13.12
C CYS A 10 21.44 -4.69 13.22
N SER A 11 21.96 -3.85 12.31
CA SER A 11 23.37 -3.44 12.31
C SER A 11 23.78 -2.66 13.56
N GLY A 12 22.82 -2.01 14.23
CA GLY A 12 23.04 -1.31 15.51
C GLY A 12 23.03 -2.20 16.74
N LEU A 13 22.74 -3.51 16.57
CA LEU A 13 22.66 -4.45 17.68
C LEU A 13 24.00 -5.20 17.87
N SER A 14 24.31 -5.57 19.11
CA SER A 14 25.51 -6.37 19.44
C SER A 14 25.38 -7.86 19.07
N VAL A 15 24.30 -8.26 18.42
CA VAL A 15 23.98 -9.64 18.05
C VAL A 15 23.91 -9.77 16.54
N ASP A 16 24.56 -10.80 15.97
CA ASP A 16 24.48 -11.13 14.54
C ASP A 16 23.10 -11.71 14.20
N ILE A 17 22.22 -10.88 13.65
CA ILE A 17 20.86 -11.25 13.21
C ILE A 17 20.85 -11.37 11.69
N LYS A 18 20.61 -12.57 11.19
CA LYS A 18 20.54 -12.86 9.76
C LYS A 18 19.11 -12.79 9.25
N SER A 19 18.84 -11.78 8.43
CA SER A 19 17.53 -11.54 7.81
C SER A 19 17.58 -11.90 6.32
N PHE A 20 16.57 -12.61 5.82
CA PHE A 20 16.50 -13.02 4.42
C PHE A 20 15.10 -12.90 3.87
N THR A 21 15.01 -12.62 2.58
CA THR A 21 13.78 -12.80 1.81
C THR A 21 13.74 -14.21 1.23
N TYR A 22 12.60 -14.89 1.39
CA TYR A 22 12.33 -16.21 0.82
C TYR A 22 11.04 -16.17 0.01
N ASP A 23 11.19 -15.98 -1.29
CA ASP A 23 10.11 -15.79 -2.26
C ASP A 23 10.37 -16.54 -3.57
N GLY A 24 9.54 -16.29 -4.61
CA GLY A 24 9.68 -16.90 -5.93
C GLY A 24 10.98 -16.54 -6.65
N ASP A 25 11.52 -15.35 -6.37
CA ASP A 25 12.75 -14.83 -6.98
C ASP A 25 14.01 -15.30 -6.24
N THR A 26 13.88 -15.97 -5.10
CA THR A 26 15.01 -16.46 -4.28
C THR A 26 15.76 -17.60 -5.01
N PRO A 27 17.06 -17.41 -5.37
CA PRO A 27 17.84 -18.42 -6.06
C PRO A 27 17.93 -19.74 -5.28
N ALA A 28 17.86 -20.87 -5.98
CA ALA A 28 17.94 -22.19 -5.36
C ALA A 28 19.22 -22.41 -4.54
N SER A 29 20.34 -21.81 -4.97
CA SER A 29 21.62 -21.85 -4.25
C SER A 29 21.55 -21.20 -2.85
N ARG A 30 20.79 -20.11 -2.69
CA ARG A 30 20.63 -19.41 -1.41
C ARG A 30 19.61 -20.04 -0.48
N ARG A 31 18.69 -20.85 -1.00
CA ARG A 31 17.63 -21.45 -0.17
C ARG A 31 18.16 -22.33 0.95
N LYS A 32 19.25 -23.11 0.71
CA LYS A 32 19.89 -23.94 1.75
C LYS A 32 20.53 -23.09 2.84
N GLU A 33 21.17 -21.98 2.47
CA GLU A 33 21.76 -21.05 3.44
C GLU A 33 20.68 -20.45 4.35
N ILE A 34 19.58 -19.98 3.76
CA ILE A 34 18.47 -19.39 4.50
C ILE A 34 17.90 -20.38 5.51
N ILE A 35 17.61 -21.62 5.08
CA ILE A 35 17.08 -22.66 5.95
C ILE A 35 17.96 -22.93 7.18
N ASN A 36 19.27 -22.87 7.00
CA ASN A 36 20.22 -23.23 8.04
C ASN A 36 20.64 -22.09 8.97
N SER A 37 20.52 -20.82 8.50
CA SER A 37 21.13 -19.70 9.21
C SER A 37 20.18 -18.53 9.51
N ALA A 38 18.97 -18.52 8.96
CA ALA A 38 18.07 -17.40 9.11
C ALA A 38 17.54 -17.26 10.55
N ASN A 39 17.58 -16.03 11.06
CA ASN A 39 16.86 -15.62 12.27
C ASN A 39 15.51 -14.99 11.91
N ILE A 40 15.49 -14.22 10.82
CA ILE A 40 14.29 -13.58 10.30
C ILE A 40 14.09 -13.99 8.83
N VAL A 41 12.89 -14.44 8.49
CA VAL A 41 12.50 -14.80 7.12
C VAL A 41 11.33 -13.94 6.69
N ILE A 42 11.54 -13.10 5.69
CA ILE A 42 10.47 -12.36 5.01
C ILE A 42 9.95 -13.24 3.88
N THR A 43 8.68 -13.54 3.91
CA THR A 43 8.04 -14.40 2.90
C THR A 43 6.60 -13.97 2.63
N ASN A 44 5.99 -14.50 1.62
CA ASN A 44 4.58 -14.30 1.35
C ASN A 44 3.75 -15.58 1.66
N PRO A 45 2.43 -15.46 1.83
CA PRO A 45 1.59 -16.61 2.15
C PRO A 45 1.65 -17.76 1.14
N ASP A 46 1.82 -17.46 -0.14
CA ASP A 46 1.90 -18.47 -1.19
C ASP A 46 3.17 -19.31 -1.03
N MET A 47 4.32 -18.67 -0.80
CA MET A 47 5.58 -19.36 -0.54
C MET A 47 5.54 -20.14 0.77
N LEU A 48 4.92 -19.58 1.80
CA LEU A 48 4.69 -20.32 3.05
C LEU A 48 3.92 -21.59 2.77
N ASN A 49 2.81 -21.51 2.02
CA ASN A 49 1.94 -22.63 1.73
C ASN A 49 2.55 -23.68 0.81
N THR A 50 3.24 -23.25 -0.26
CA THR A 50 3.69 -24.14 -1.34
C THR A 50 5.12 -24.64 -1.17
N SER A 51 5.97 -23.91 -0.44
CA SER A 51 7.39 -24.23 -0.32
C SER A 51 7.81 -24.54 1.12
N ILE A 52 7.46 -23.71 2.10
CA ILE A 52 7.97 -23.85 3.47
C ILE A 52 7.22 -24.95 4.22
N LEU A 53 5.90 -24.88 4.31
CA LEU A 53 5.09 -25.84 5.08
C LEU A 53 5.16 -27.29 4.54
N PRO A 54 5.13 -27.57 3.22
CA PRO A 54 5.30 -28.92 2.70
C PRO A 54 6.68 -29.51 3.02
N HIS A 55 7.71 -28.66 3.10
CA HIS A 55 9.08 -29.08 3.37
C HIS A 55 9.51 -28.79 4.83
N HIS A 56 8.55 -28.73 5.76
CA HIS A 56 8.78 -28.35 7.16
C HIS A 56 9.91 -29.12 7.86
N ARG A 57 10.21 -30.36 7.43
CA ARG A 57 11.33 -31.13 7.98
C ARG A 57 12.68 -30.44 7.79
N SER A 58 12.89 -29.82 6.64
CA SER A 58 14.10 -29.04 6.39
C SER A 58 14.16 -27.77 7.23
N TRP A 59 13.02 -27.24 7.65
CA TRP A 59 12.88 -26.06 8.48
C TRP A 59 12.72 -26.37 9.99
N ALA A 60 12.92 -27.63 10.41
CA ALA A 60 12.68 -28.04 11.79
C ALA A 60 13.44 -27.18 12.82
N GLY A 61 14.70 -26.85 12.54
CA GLY A 61 15.52 -25.98 13.39
C GLY A 61 15.00 -24.55 13.50
N PHE A 62 14.40 -24.02 12.44
CA PHE A 62 13.74 -22.71 12.45
C PHE A 62 12.43 -22.77 13.23
N PHE A 63 11.56 -23.72 12.91
CA PHE A 63 10.25 -23.85 13.56
C PHE A 63 10.35 -24.13 15.05
N SER A 64 11.34 -24.90 15.50
CA SER A 64 11.53 -25.20 16.94
C SER A 64 11.90 -23.96 17.77
N LYS A 65 12.44 -22.91 17.12
CA LYS A 65 12.85 -21.66 17.75
C LYS A 65 11.98 -20.46 17.39
N LEU A 66 10.93 -20.66 16.60
CA LEU A 66 10.07 -19.58 16.13
C LEU A 66 9.30 -18.95 17.29
N LYS A 67 9.52 -17.66 17.53
CA LYS A 67 8.90 -16.90 18.64
C LYS A 67 7.83 -15.94 18.14
N PHE A 68 7.99 -15.39 16.96
CA PHE A 68 7.10 -14.36 16.44
C PHE A 68 6.71 -14.64 14.99
N ILE A 69 5.46 -14.35 14.67
CA ILE A 69 4.91 -14.33 13.31
C ILE A 69 4.36 -12.92 13.10
N VAL A 70 5.04 -12.15 12.25
CA VAL A 70 4.59 -10.80 11.89
C VAL A 70 3.70 -10.89 10.66
N VAL A 71 2.49 -10.38 10.76
CA VAL A 71 1.51 -10.31 9.67
C VAL A 71 1.29 -8.85 9.33
N ASP A 72 1.88 -8.43 8.23
CA ASP A 72 1.74 -7.07 7.73
C ASP A 72 0.52 -6.95 6.81
N GLU A 73 -0.02 -5.73 6.70
CA GLU A 73 -1.20 -5.40 5.87
C GLU A 73 -2.39 -6.36 6.11
N LEU A 74 -2.66 -6.67 7.37
CA LEU A 74 -3.70 -7.63 7.80
C LEU A 74 -5.06 -7.39 7.12
N HIS A 75 -5.42 -6.14 6.88
CA HIS A 75 -6.68 -5.72 6.25
C HIS A 75 -6.84 -6.20 4.80
N THR A 76 -5.76 -6.63 4.15
CA THR A 76 -5.81 -7.18 2.79
C THR A 76 -6.30 -8.64 2.76
N TYR A 77 -6.16 -9.36 3.85
CA TYR A 77 -6.56 -10.78 3.99
C TYR A 77 -8.05 -10.91 4.28
N ARG A 78 -8.90 -10.63 3.28
CA ARG A 78 -10.36 -10.65 3.41
C ARG A 78 -11.02 -11.53 2.34
N GLY A 79 -12.29 -11.88 2.56
CA GLY A 79 -13.06 -12.75 1.67
C GLY A 79 -12.42 -14.14 1.52
N VAL A 80 -12.54 -14.73 0.36
CA VAL A 80 -11.99 -16.08 0.04
C VAL A 80 -10.47 -16.12 0.26
N PHE A 81 -9.76 -15.06 -0.13
CA PHE A 81 -8.31 -14.99 0.09
C PHE A 81 -7.96 -15.01 1.58
N GLY A 82 -8.68 -14.23 2.41
CA GLY A 82 -8.48 -14.24 3.86
C GLY A 82 -8.76 -15.61 4.48
N SER A 83 -9.83 -16.30 4.06
CA SER A 83 -10.14 -17.66 4.53
C SER A 83 -9.03 -18.66 4.17
N HIS A 84 -8.44 -18.53 2.97
CA HIS A 84 -7.29 -19.33 2.59
C HIS A 84 -6.07 -19.07 3.50
N ILE A 85 -5.77 -17.81 3.80
CA ILE A 85 -4.67 -17.43 4.70
C ILE A 85 -4.90 -17.96 6.13
N ALA A 86 -6.13 -17.87 6.65
CA ALA A 86 -6.46 -18.43 7.95
C ALA A 86 -6.13 -19.94 8.02
N ASN A 87 -6.47 -20.69 6.98
CA ASN A 87 -6.12 -22.12 6.89
C ASN A 87 -4.61 -22.36 6.82
N ILE A 88 -3.85 -21.48 6.14
CA ILE A 88 -2.38 -21.56 6.14
C ILE A 88 -1.84 -21.34 7.56
N PHE A 89 -2.36 -20.38 8.31
CA PHE A 89 -1.93 -20.13 9.69
C PHE A 89 -2.29 -21.27 10.64
N VAL A 90 -3.45 -21.91 10.48
CA VAL A 90 -3.78 -23.15 11.23
C VAL A 90 -2.73 -24.23 10.98
N ARG A 91 -2.33 -24.45 9.72
CA ARG A 91 -1.29 -25.43 9.37
C ARG A 91 0.08 -25.04 9.94
N LEU A 92 0.45 -23.77 9.86
CA LEU A 92 1.69 -23.22 10.42
C LEU A 92 1.76 -23.48 11.94
N LEU A 93 0.72 -23.14 12.67
CA LEU A 93 0.65 -23.37 14.12
C LEU A 93 0.73 -24.85 14.49
N ARG A 94 0.12 -25.74 13.70
CA ARG A 94 0.24 -27.20 13.91
C ARG A 94 1.68 -27.68 13.76
N ILE A 95 2.40 -27.17 12.76
CA ILE A 95 3.82 -27.48 12.56
C ILE A 95 4.67 -26.90 13.68
N CYS A 96 4.44 -25.67 14.12
CA CYS A 96 5.12 -25.06 15.25
C CYS A 96 4.97 -25.92 16.52
N ARG A 97 3.74 -26.34 16.85
CA ARG A 97 3.47 -27.21 17.99
C ARG A 97 4.17 -28.57 17.88
N HIS A 98 4.22 -29.14 16.67
CA HIS A 98 4.94 -30.40 16.43
C HIS A 98 6.44 -30.28 16.75
N TYR A 99 7.05 -29.10 16.50
CA TYR A 99 8.45 -28.83 16.82
C TYR A 99 8.66 -28.16 18.19
N GLY A 100 7.61 -28.06 19.01
CA GLY A 100 7.69 -27.57 20.39
C GLY A 100 7.69 -26.06 20.55
N SER A 101 7.29 -25.29 19.53
CA SER A 101 7.15 -23.83 19.61
C SER A 101 5.68 -23.39 19.61
N ASP A 102 5.44 -22.22 20.23
CA ASP A 102 4.13 -21.56 20.24
C ASP A 102 4.33 -20.05 19.99
N PRO A 103 4.47 -19.66 18.73
CA PRO A 103 4.81 -18.28 18.37
C PRO A 103 3.66 -17.30 18.64
N VAL A 104 4.01 -16.06 18.97
CA VAL A 104 3.08 -14.93 19.12
C VAL A 104 2.88 -14.25 17.77
N PHE A 105 1.63 -13.96 17.41
CA PHE A 105 1.30 -13.14 16.26
C PHE A 105 1.44 -11.65 16.58
N ILE A 106 2.11 -10.91 15.70
CA ILE A 106 2.13 -9.45 15.68
C ILE A 106 1.49 -9.03 14.37
N CYS A 107 0.30 -8.42 14.44
CA CYS A 107 -0.49 -8.06 13.27
C CYS A 107 -0.50 -6.55 13.09
N CYS A 108 -0.06 -6.08 11.91
CA CYS A 108 -0.13 -4.68 11.51
C CYS A 108 -1.23 -4.50 10.48
N SER A 109 -2.03 -3.44 10.61
CA SER A 109 -3.14 -3.17 9.72
C SER A 109 -3.29 -1.68 9.47
N ALA A 110 -3.70 -1.31 8.26
CA ALA A 110 -4.34 -0.03 8.06
C ALA A 110 -5.70 0.03 8.75
N THR A 111 -6.34 1.18 8.70
CA THR A 111 -7.61 1.44 9.37
C THR A 111 -8.75 0.58 8.83
N ILE A 112 -9.31 -0.29 9.66
CA ILE A 112 -10.53 -1.08 9.42
C ILE A 112 -11.43 -1.00 10.66
N ALA A 113 -12.73 -1.26 10.51
CA ALA A 113 -13.68 -1.14 11.60
C ALA A 113 -13.56 -2.24 12.66
N ASN A 114 -12.97 -3.38 12.35
CA ASN A 114 -12.94 -4.57 13.22
C ASN A 114 -11.56 -5.24 13.30
N PRO A 115 -10.47 -4.53 13.66
CA PRO A 115 -9.12 -5.07 13.60
C PRO A 115 -8.91 -6.29 14.53
N ALA A 116 -9.39 -6.22 15.77
CA ALA A 116 -9.23 -7.31 16.73
C ALA A 116 -10.00 -8.57 16.31
N GLU A 117 -11.27 -8.40 15.90
CA GLU A 117 -12.08 -9.51 15.41
C GLU A 117 -11.46 -10.18 14.18
N HIS A 118 -11.00 -9.36 13.24
CA HIS A 118 -10.39 -9.86 12.01
C HIS A 118 -9.08 -10.61 12.28
N ALA A 119 -8.23 -10.07 13.16
CA ALA A 119 -7.02 -10.75 13.61
C ALA A 119 -7.32 -12.09 14.31
N ALA A 120 -8.35 -12.11 15.17
CA ALA A 120 -8.77 -13.34 15.85
C ALA A 120 -9.22 -14.43 14.87
N LEU A 121 -10.02 -14.05 13.87
CA LEU A 121 -10.49 -14.99 12.83
C LEU A 121 -9.35 -15.52 11.96
N LEU A 122 -8.38 -14.67 11.60
CA LEU A 122 -7.24 -15.08 10.77
C LEU A 122 -6.24 -15.96 11.52
N THR A 123 -5.94 -15.63 12.78
CA THR A 123 -4.85 -16.28 13.52
C THR A 123 -5.32 -17.40 14.44
N GLY A 124 -6.63 -17.48 14.72
CA GLY A 124 -7.18 -18.37 15.74
C GLY A 124 -6.73 -18.02 17.17
N ARG A 125 -6.29 -16.78 17.42
CA ARG A 125 -5.79 -16.27 18.70
C ARG A 125 -6.55 -15.00 19.07
N THR A 126 -6.78 -14.78 20.34
CA THR A 126 -7.35 -13.52 20.85
C THR A 126 -6.25 -12.46 20.88
N PRO A 127 -6.35 -11.39 20.09
CA PRO A 127 -5.33 -10.34 20.06
C PRO A 127 -5.57 -9.31 21.16
N VAL A 128 -4.50 -8.63 21.55
CA VAL A 128 -4.57 -7.36 22.29
C VAL A 128 -4.53 -6.25 21.24
N LEU A 129 -5.55 -5.39 21.21
CA LEU A 129 -5.60 -4.26 20.30
C LEU A 129 -4.77 -3.10 20.84
N ILE A 130 -3.85 -2.59 19.98
CA ILE A 130 -3.09 -1.38 20.22
C ILE A 130 -3.50 -0.38 19.15
N ASP A 131 -4.35 0.58 19.51
CA ASP A 131 -4.95 1.59 18.61
C ASP A 131 -4.49 3.02 18.93
N GLN A 132 -3.74 3.21 20.01
CA GLN A 132 -3.17 4.51 20.35
C GLN A 132 -1.89 4.74 19.55
N ASN A 133 -2.03 5.54 18.51
CA ASN A 133 -0.90 5.88 17.63
C ASN A 133 -0.02 6.95 18.29
N GLY A 134 1.18 6.56 18.73
CA GLY A 134 2.21 7.46 19.25
C GLY A 134 3.14 8.05 18.17
N ALA A 135 2.95 7.72 16.90
CA ALA A 135 3.81 8.24 15.84
C ALA A 135 3.50 9.72 15.54
N PRO A 136 4.53 10.57 15.33
CA PRO A 136 4.32 11.95 14.93
C PRO A 136 3.61 12.01 13.58
N SER A 137 2.56 12.82 13.48
CA SER A 137 1.84 13.06 12.22
C SER A 137 2.08 14.49 11.76
N ALA A 138 2.46 14.66 10.50
CA ALA A 138 2.52 15.98 9.87
C ALA A 138 1.10 16.51 9.59
N GLN A 139 0.96 17.83 9.57
CA GLN A 139 -0.28 18.45 9.17
C GLN A 139 -0.58 18.14 7.71
N LYS A 140 -1.81 17.71 7.44
CA LYS A 140 -2.28 17.34 6.11
C LYS A 140 -3.58 18.06 5.80
N GLU A 141 -3.58 18.78 4.69
CA GLU A 141 -4.77 19.42 4.17
C GLU A 141 -5.56 18.46 3.27
N LEU A 142 -6.82 18.22 3.60
CA LEU A 142 -7.73 17.45 2.77
C LEU A 142 -8.71 18.39 2.06
N ILE A 143 -8.68 18.38 0.73
CA ILE A 143 -9.49 19.24 -0.13
C ILE A 143 -10.40 18.37 -1.00
N ILE A 144 -11.68 18.64 -1.00
CA ILE A 144 -12.62 18.10 -2.00
C ILE A 144 -12.85 19.19 -3.04
N TYR A 145 -12.25 18.99 -4.21
CA TYR A 145 -12.33 19.93 -5.33
C TYR A 145 -13.42 19.52 -6.31
N ASP A 146 -14.61 20.11 -6.18
CA ASP A 146 -15.73 19.85 -7.06
C ASP A 146 -15.55 20.60 -8.40
N PRO A 147 -15.47 19.89 -9.56
CA PRO A 147 -15.27 20.54 -10.85
C PRO A 147 -16.35 21.58 -11.17
N VAL A 148 -15.91 22.70 -11.75
CA VAL A 148 -16.78 23.84 -12.06
C VAL A 148 -17.94 23.45 -12.96
N ILE A 149 -19.13 24.00 -12.66
CA ILE A 149 -20.33 23.83 -13.50
C ILE A 149 -20.18 24.71 -14.74
N THR A 150 -20.14 24.07 -15.91
CA THR A 150 -20.03 24.75 -17.23
C THR A 150 -21.39 25.07 -17.84
N ASP A 151 -22.42 24.26 -17.57
CA ASP A 151 -23.80 24.53 -17.94
C ASP A 151 -24.71 24.49 -16.70
N LYS A 152 -25.13 25.66 -16.23
CA LYS A 152 -25.99 25.79 -15.05
C LYS A 152 -27.38 25.18 -15.24
N LYS A 153 -27.92 25.24 -16.45
CA LYS A 153 -29.27 24.72 -16.75
C LYS A 153 -29.30 23.19 -16.70
N ARG A 154 -28.29 22.56 -17.28
CA ARG A 154 -28.16 21.09 -17.33
C ARG A 154 -27.32 20.54 -16.18
N LYS A 155 -26.79 21.39 -15.31
CA LYS A 155 -25.87 21.02 -14.22
C LYS A 155 -24.63 20.24 -14.70
N ILE A 156 -24.19 20.52 -15.94
CA ILE A 156 -23.01 19.86 -16.51
C ILE A 156 -21.76 20.48 -15.89
N ARG A 157 -20.87 19.61 -15.39
CA ARG A 157 -19.57 19.99 -14.83
C ARG A 157 -18.46 19.76 -15.83
N ARG A 158 -17.35 20.48 -15.65
CA ARG A 158 -16.13 20.19 -16.38
C ARG A 158 -15.65 18.76 -16.04
N SER A 159 -15.04 18.09 -17.02
CA SER A 159 -14.53 16.73 -16.83
C SER A 159 -13.57 16.66 -15.63
N SER A 160 -13.87 15.78 -14.68
CA SER A 160 -13.01 15.52 -13.53
C SER A 160 -11.64 14.99 -13.94
N LEU A 161 -11.58 14.19 -15.02
CA LEU A 161 -10.33 13.69 -15.59
C LEU A 161 -9.47 14.83 -16.12
N TYR A 162 -10.08 15.78 -16.82
CA TYR A 162 -9.39 16.98 -17.30
C TYR A 162 -8.88 17.83 -16.13
N GLU A 163 -9.71 18.06 -15.10
CA GLU A 163 -9.29 18.83 -13.93
C GLU A 163 -8.17 18.14 -13.15
N SER A 164 -8.20 16.81 -13.03
CA SER A 164 -7.14 16.04 -12.42
C SER A 164 -5.80 16.22 -13.15
N GLY A 165 -5.83 16.12 -14.49
CA GLY A 165 -4.64 16.37 -15.32
C GLY A 165 -4.14 17.81 -15.20
N ARG A 166 -5.05 18.81 -15.20
CA ARG A 166 -4.72 20.22 -15.04
C ARG A 166 -4.05 20.54 -13.70
N LEU A 167 -4.56 19.95 -12.60
CA LEU A 167 -3.98 20.13 -11.27
C LEU A 167 -2.61 19.43 -11.19
N ALA A 168 -2.47 18.21 -11.71
CA ALA A 168 -1.20 17.50 -11.78
C ALA A 168 -0.16 18.28 -12.59
N TYR A 169 -0.54 18.78 -13.76
CA TYR A 169 0.34 19.59 -14.59
C TYR A 169 0.84 20.85 -13.85
N ARG A 170 -0.04 21.54 -13.12
CA ARG A 170 0.35 22.70 -12.32
C ARG A 170 1.30 22.33 -11.19
N ALA A 171 1.02 21.24 -10.47
CA ALA A 171 1.89 20.75 -9.41
C ALA A 171 3.30 20.46 -9.94
N ILE A 172 3.41 19.71 -11.03
CA ILE A 172 4.69 19.42 -11.70
C ILE A 172 5.40 20.70 -12.09
N SER A 173 4.67 21.67 -12.68
CA SER A 173 5.22 22.94 -13.13
C SER A 173 5.75 23.82 -12.00
N CYS A 174 5.24 23.65 -10.79
CA CYS A 174 5.71 24.30 -9.57
C CYS A 174 6.78 23.48 -8.82
N GLY A 175 7.24 22.37 -9.37
CA GLY A 175 8.24 21.50 -8.74
C GLY A 175 7.70 20.64 -7.58
N ILE A 176 6.37 20.56 -7.41
CA ILE A 176 5.72 19.81 -6.35
C ILE A 176 5.71 18.32 -6.72
N SER A 177 6.23 17.48 -5.82
CA SER A 177 6.19 16.04 -5.99
C SER A 177 4.77 15.51 -5.76
N SER A 178 4.24 14.72 -6.71
CA SER A 178 2.82 14.35 -6.65
C SER A 178 2.53 12.93 -7.13
N ILE A 179 1.44 12.38 -6.60
CA ILE A 179 0.83 11.16 -7.13
C ILE A 179 -0.63 11.46 -7.51
N LEU A 180 -1.05 10.97 -8.67
CA LEU A 180 -2.42 11.03 -9.13
C LEU A 180 -3.00 9.63 -9.20
N PHE A 181 -3.95 9.34 -8.33
CA PHE A 181 -4.68 8.08 -8.34
C PHE A 181 -5.91 8.13 -9.25
N THR A 182 -6.15 7.04 -9.99
CA THR A 182 -7.37 6.83 -10.75
C THR A 182 -7.76 5.35 -10.75
N ARG A 183 -9.05 5.05 -10.78
CA ARG A 183 -9.54 3.66 -10.77
C ARG A 183 -9.36 2.92 -12.10
N SER A 184 -9.26 3.67 -13.19
CA SER A 184 -9.23 3.12 -14.54
C SER A 184 -7.80 3.09 -15.09
N ARG A 185 -7.37 1.91 -15.56
CA ARG A 185 -6.09 1.77 -16.27
C ARG A 185 -6.03 2.66 -17.51
N ILE A 186 -7.15 2.76 -18.23
CA ILE A 186 -7.26 3.62 -19.43
C ILE A 186 -7.08 5.09 -19.04
N ASN A 187 -7.74 5.54 -17.98
CA ASN A 187 -7.60 6.92 -17.51
C ASN A 187 -6.17 7.21 -17.06
N ALA A 188 -5.48 6.24 -16.45
CA ALA A 188 -4.08 6.42 -16.05
C ALA A 188 -3.18 6.66 -17.28
N GLU A 189 -3.32 5.85 -18.32
CA GLU A 189 -2.53 6.02 -19.56
C GLU A 189 -2.86 7.34 -20.26
N LEU A 190 -4.15 7.70 -20.37
CA LEU A 190 -4.58 8.97 -20.96
C LEU A 190 -4.02 10.18 -20.20
N LEU A 191 -4.00 10.13 -18.86
CA LEU A 191 -3.45 11.20 -18.03
C LEU A 191 -1.94 11.32 -18.23
N VAL A 192 -1.21 10.20 -18.25
CA VAL A 192 0.25 10.20 -18.51
C VAL A 192 0.55 10.80 -19.86
N GLU A 193 -0.13 10.35 -20.91
CA GLU A 193 0.08 10.83 -22.28
C GLU A 193 -0.20 12.34 -22.41
N ASN A 194 -1.34 12.79 -21.84
CA ASN A 194 -1.71 14.20 -21.85
C ASN A 194 -0.71 15.07 -21.07
N LEU A 195 -0.27 14.62 -19.90
CA LEU A 195 0.73 15.34 -19.09
C LEU A 195 2.06 15.45 -19.83
N LYS A 196 2.56 14.36 -20.42
CA LYS A 196 3.79 14.37 -21.22
C LYS A 196 3.71 15.33 -22.38
N ARG A 197 2.58 15.33 -23.12
CA ARG A 197 2.35 16.22 -24.24
C ARG A 197 2.35 17.69 -23.82
N GLN A 198 1.67 18.02 -22.73
CA GLN A 198 1.63 19.40 -22.19
C GLN A 198 3.01 19.86 -21.73
N LEU A 199 3.75 19.00 -21.01
CA LEU A 199 5.11 19.32 -20.58
C LEU A 199 6.04 19.57 -21.77
N ALA A 200 5.99 18.71 -22.79
CA ALA A 200 6.78 18.88 -24.00
C ALA A 200 6.43 20.18 -24.76
N ALA A 201 5.14 20.52 -24.85
CA ALA A 201 4.69 21.77 -25.50
C ALA A 201 5.21 23.03 -24.77
N ASP A 202 5.43 22.95 -23.46
CA ASP A 202 5.95 24.04 -22.64
C ASP A 202 7.48 23.96 -22.42
N GLY A 203 8.18 23.10 -23.20
CA GLY A 203 9.63 22.95 -23.12
C GLY A 203 10.14 22.33 -21.81
N LYS A 204 9.26 21.63 -21.07
CA LYS A 204 9.59 20.92 -19.84
C LYS A 204 9.87 19.44 -20.13
N ASP A 205 10.53 18.75 -19.19
CA ASP A 205 10.87 17.33 -19.34
C ASP A 205 9.64 16.42 -19.26
N PRO A 206 9.21 15.75 -20.34
CA PRO A 206 8.14 14.77 -20.32
C PRO A 206 8.50 13.51 -19.52
N GLY A 207 9.80 13.24 -19.33
CA GLY A 207 10.33 12.10 -18.58
C GLY A 207 10.09 12.23 -17.06
N SER A 208 9.73 13.44 -16.59
CA SER A 208 9.39 13.70 -15.17
C SER A 208 8.08 13.08 -14.71
N VAL A 209 7.29 12.48 -15.63
CA VAL A 209 6.01 11.80 -15.34
C VAL A 209 6.02 10.38 -15.86
N ARG A 210 5.58 9.43 -15.03
CA ARG A 210 5.37 8.03 -15.43
C ARG A 210 4.03 7.49 -14.93
N GLY A 211 3.53 6.47 -15.62
CA GLY A 211 2.45 5.62 -15.14
C GLY A 211 2.98 4.55 -14.19
N TYR A 212 2.09 4.06 -13.31
CA TYR A 212 2.37 2.91 -12.45
C TYR A 212 1.13 2.06 -12.27
N ARG A 213 1.22 0.78 -12.61
CA ARG A 213 0.12 -0.19 -12.44
C ARG A 213 0.65 -1.62 -12.29
N SER A 214 -0.16 -2.48 -11.74
CA SER A 214 0.18 -3.89 -11.47
C SER A 214 0.56 -4.69 -12.74
N GLY A 215 0.13 -4.24 -13.93
CA GLY A 215 0.42 -4.91 -15.20
C GLY A 215 1.78 -4.55 -15.83
N TYR A 216 2.55 -3.66 -15.22
CA TYR A 216 3.91 -3.37 -15.70
C TYR A 216 4.90 -4.42 -15.23
N LEU A 217 6.00 -4.58 -15.99
CA LEU A 217 7.07 -5.52 -15.62
C LEU A 217 7.67 -5.15 -14.24
N PRO A 218 8.07 -6.13 -13.43
CA PRO A 218 8.67 -5.86 -12.11
C PRO A 218 9.87 -4.93 -12.18
N ALA A 219 10.70 -5.03 -13.21
CA ALA A 219 11.85 -4.16 -13.42
C ALA A 219 11.44 -2.69 -13.64
N GLU A 220 10.43 -2.44 -14.48
CA GLU A 220 9.89 -1.09 -14.74
C GLU A 220 9.27 -0.46 -13.49
N ARG A 221 8.58 -1.27 -12.69
CA ARG A 221 8.03 -0.80 -11.42
C ARG A 221 9.11 -0.38 -10.45
N ARG A 222 10.13 -1.22 -10.23
CA ARG A 222 11.30 -0.92 -9.36
C ARG A 222 12.04 0.33 -9.83
N GLU A 223 12.21 0.51 -11.13
CA GLU A 223 12.84 1.72 -11.69
C GLU A 223 11.99 2.97 -11.37
N THR A 224 10.68 2.90 -11.59
CA THR A 224 9.77 4.00 -11.29
C THR A 224 9.77 4.36 -9.81
N GLU A 225 9.76 3.38 -8.92
CA GLU A 225 9.86 3.56 -7.47
C GLU A 225 11.18 4.23 -7.07
N LYS A 226 12.30 3.78 -7.64
CA LYS A 226 13.63 4.37 -7.43
C LYS A 226 13.69 5.81 -7.92
N ASP A 227 13.20 6.08 -9.13
CA ASP A 227 13.21 7.41 -9.74
C ASP A 227 12.30 8.38 -8.98
N LEU A 228 11.20 7.89 -8.39
CA LEU A 228 10.32 8.70 -7.55
C LEU A 228 10.99 9.06 -6.20
N ARG A 229 11.61 8.07 -5.54
CA ARG A 229 12.36 8.30 -4.28
C ARG A 229 13.53 9.27 -4.46
N SER A 230 14.23 9.19 -5.57
CA SER A 230 15.36 10.08 -5.86
C SER A 230 14.94 11.49 -6.28
N GLY A 231 13.63 11.74 -6.48
CA GLY A 231 13.11 13.02 -6.97
C GLY A 231 13.35 13.28 -8.47
N LYS A 232 13.82 12.28 -9.22
CA LYS A 232 13.95 12.35 -10.68
C LYS A 232 12.57 12.42 -11.35
N LEU A 233 11.60 11.66 -10.82
CA LEU A 233 10.20 11.82 -11.19
C LEU A 233 9.53 12.88 -10.31
N ARG A 234 8.76 13.76 -10.94
CA ARG A 234 7.92 14.76 -10.26
C ARG A 234 6.50 14.30 -10.05
N ALA A 235 6.01 13.41 -10.91
CA ALA A 235 4.69 12.84 -10.74
C ALA A 235 4.61 11.38 -11.20
N VAL A 236 3.74 10.64 -10.51
CA VAL A 236 3.32 9.31 -10.94
C VAL A 236 1.81 9.28 -11.03
N VAL A 237 1.29 8.73 -12.13
CA VAL A 237 -0.14 8.44 -12.28
C VAL A 237 -0.33 6.96 -12.04
N SER A 238 -1.11 6.61 -11.02
CA SER A 238 -1.26 5.24 -10.57
C SER A 238 -2.73 4.80 -10.49
N THR A 239 -2.95 3.52 -10.65
CA THR A 239 -4.15 2.88 -10.11
C THR A 239 -3.95 2.62 -8.60
N ASN A 240 -4.70 1.72 -7.99
CA ASN A 240 -4.50 1.30 -6.60
C ASN A 240 -3.15 0.57 -6.35
N ALA A 241 -2.32 0.36 -7.37
CA ALA A 241 -1.06 -0.37 -7.25
C ALA A 241 -0.01 0.31 -6.34
N LEU A 242 -0.10 1.62 -6.13
CA LEU A 242 0.73 2.38 -5.17
C LEU A 242 -0.01 2.73 -3.88
N GLU A 243 -1.16 2.13 -3.64
CA GLU A 243 -1.94 2.33 -2.41
C GLU A 243 -1.29 1.64 -1.21
N LEU A 244 -0.68 0.46 -1.40
CA LEU A 244 -0.19 -0.41 -0.34
C LEU A 244 1.31 -0.70 -0.44
N GLY A 245 1.96 -0.81 0.72
CA GLY A 245 3.18 -1.57 0.95
C GLY A 245 4.47 -1.13 0.24
N ILE A 246 4.46 -0.03 -0.54
CA ILE A 246 5.64 0.40 -1.28
C ILE A 246 6.14 1.74 -0.72
N ASP A 247 7.41 1.79 -0.37
CA ASP A 247 8.06 3.05 -0.02
C ASP A 247 8.42 3.82 -1.29
N ILE A 248 7.63 4.84 -1.59
CA ILE A 248 7.83 5.74 -2.75
C ILE A 248 8.46 7.08 -2.36
N GLY A 249 8.92 7.21 -1.11
CA GLY A 249 9.40 8.48 -0.58
C GLY A 249 8.26 9.42 -0.15
N SER A 250 8.61 10.62 0.26
CA SER A 250 7.64 11.64 0.63
C SER A 250 7.11 12.36 -0.61
N LEU A 251 5.78 12.47 -0.68
CA LEU A 251 5.10 13.23 -1.72
C LEU A 251 4.41 14.44 -1.08
N ASP A 252 4.47 15.57 -1.76
CA ASP A 252 3.87 16.82 -1.25
C ASP A 252 2.36 16.85 -1.53
N LEU A 253 1.94 16.24 -2.64
CA LEU A 253 0.57 16.29 -3.11
C LEU A 253 0.06 14.93 -3.56
N VAL A 254 -1.13 14.57 -3.07
CA VAL A 254 -1.92 13.45 -3.57
C VAL A 254 -3.16 13.98 -4.29
N LEU A 255 -3.37 13.57 -5.51
CA LEU A 255 -4.58 13.82 -6.30
C LEU A 255 -5.34 12.51 -6.43
N ILE A 256 -6.65 12.52 -6.19
CA ILE A 256 -7.51 11.34 -6.28
C ILE A 256 -8.65 11.63 -7.25
N HIS A 257 -8.62 11.01 -8.41
CA HIS A 257 -9.67 11.13 -9.42
C HIS A 257 -10.82 10.19 -9.10
N GLY A 258 -11.89 10.75 -8.57
CA GLY A 258 -13.08 10.04 -8.09
C GLY A 258 -12.86 9.36 -6.73
N PHE A 259 -13.96 8.97 -6.09
CA PHE A 259 -13.93 8.22 -4.84
C PHE A 259 -13.34 6.81 -5.08
N PRO A 260 -12.33 6.34 -4.34
CA PRO A 260 -11.66 5.06 -4.58
C PRO A 260 -12.54 3.82 -4.45
N GLY A 261 -13.74 3.96 -3.85
CA GLY A 261 -14.70 2.88 -3.68
C GLY A 261 -14.82 2.39 -2.24
N SER A 262 -13.88 2.77 -1.37
CA SER A 262 -13.94 2.50 0.07
C SER A 262 -13.29 3.63 0.87
N ILE A 263 -13.70 3.78 2.13
CA ILE A 263 -13.11 4.75 3.06
C ILE A 263 -11.67 4.34 3.36
N ALA A 264 -11.42 3.06 3.59
CA ALA A 264 -10.09 2.53 3.85
C ALA A 264 -9.11 2.85 2.72
N SER A 265 -9.48 2.58 1.46
CA SER A 265 -8.68 2.91 0.28
C SER A 265 -8.44 4.42 0.16
N THR A 266 -9.45 5.23 0.45
CA THR A 266 -9.32 6.69 0.43
C THR A 266 -8.26 7.17 1.41
N TRP A 267 -8.30 6.69 2.66
CA TRP A 267 -7.31 7.06 3.67
C TRP A 267 -5.92 6.52 3.35
N GLN A 268 -5.79 5.33 2.76
CA GLN A 268 -4.51 4.79 2.32
C GLN A 268 -3.89 5.63 1.20
N GLN A 269 -4.69 6.05 0.22
CA GLN A 269 -4.22 6.95 -0.84
C GLN A 269 -3.85 8.33 -0.27
N ILE A 270 -4.67 8.94 0.58
CA ILE A 270 -4.37 10.18 1.31
C ILE A 270 -3.08 10.02 2.13
N GLY A 271 -2.86 8.84 2.71
CA GLY A 271 -1.68 8.50 3.49
C GLY A 271 -0.36 8.60 2.72
N ARG A 272 -0.39 8.57 1.39
CA ARG A 272 0.80 8.75 0.54
C ARG A 272 1.31 10.19 0.50
N ALA A 273 0.51 11.17 0.93
CA ALA A 273 0.97 12.54 1.12
C ALA A 273 1.62 12.72 2.49
N GLY A 274 2.78 13.35 2.51
CA GLY A 274 3.48 13.81 3.71
C GLY A 274 4.13 12.70 4.53
N ARG A 275 5.43 12.84 4.74
CA ARG A 275 6.19 12.13 5.78
C ARG A 275 6.92 13.18 6.61
N ARG A 276 6.93 13.00 7.95
CA ARG A 276 7.75 13.74 8.92
C ARG A 276 7.94 15.24 8.63
N ASN A 277 7.10 16.09 9.21
CA ASN A 277 7.29 17.54 9.35
C ASN A 277 7.13 18.44 8.11
N SER A 278 6.60 17.98 6.98
CA SER A 278 6.28 18.86 5.83
C SER A 278 4.77 19.03 5.67
N LEU A 279 4.35 20.23 5.30
CA LEU A 279 2.97 20.48 4.87
C LEU A 279 2.68 19.67 3.63
N SER A 280 1.59 18.92 3.65
CA SER A 280 1.16 18.12 2.52
C SER A 280 -0.33 18.25 2.25
N ALA A 281 -0.75 17.99 1.03
CA ALA A 281 -2.14 18.08 0.64
C ALA A 281 -2.63 16.83 -0.07
N ALA A 282 -3.89 16.50 0.18
CA ALA A 282 -4.63 15.51 -0.59
C ALA A 282 -5.87 16.17 -1.20
N VAL A 283 -6.06 16.02 -2.50
CA VAL A 283 -7.18 16.61 -3.23
C VAL A 283 -7.98 15.50 -3.88
N ILE A 284 -9.24 15.36 -3.48
CA ILE A 284 -10.20 14.47 -4.13
C ILE A 284 -10.94 15.27 -5.19
N ILE A 285 -10.97 14.77 -6.42
CA ILE A 285 -11.65 15.39 -7.56
C ILE A 285 -12.84 14.50 -7.93
N PRO A 286 -14.05 14.79 -7.42
CA PRO A 286 -15.25 13.99 -7.65
C PRO A 286 -15.64 13.93 -9.13
N SER A 287 -16.02 12.75 -9.61
CA SER A 287 -16.58 12.56 -10.93
C SER A 287 -18.11 12.74 -10.96
N ALA A 288 -18.74 12.40 -12.07
CA ALA A 288 -20.19 12.42 -12.18
C ALA A 288 -20.89 11.18 -11.57
N LEU A 289 -20.13 10.23 -11.03
CA LEU A 289 -20.70 9.02 -10.42
C LEU A 289 -21.49 9.37 -9.15
N PRO A 290 -22.58 8.66 -8.83
CA PRO A 290 -23.42 8.97 -7.67
C PRO A 290 -22.67 9.03 -6.34
N ALA A 291 -21.76 8.08 -6.09
CA ALA A 291 -20.95 8.06 -4.88
C ALA A 291 -20.03 9.30 -4.78
N ASP A 292 -19.44 9.71 -5.89
CA ASP A 292 -18.59 10.90 -5.97
C ASP A 292 -19.41 12.17 -5.72
N ARG A 293 -20.62 12.22 -6.25
CA ARG A 293 -21.52 13.36 -6.04
C ARG A 293 -21.97 13.46 -4.57
N PHE A 294 -22.29 12.31 -3.97
CA PHE A 294 -22.61 12.25 -2.54
C PHE A 294 -21.45 12.80 -1.68
N LEU A 295 -20.22 12.38 -1.98
CA LEU A 295 -19.03 12.86 -1.26
C LEU A 295 -18.82 14.37 -1.45
N ALA A 296 -19.03 14.89 -2.65
CA ALA A 296 -18.90 16.33 -2.93
C ALA A 296 -19.94 17.19 -2.19
N GLU A 297 -21.14 16.64 -1.99
CA GLU A 297 -22.24 17.33 -1.29
C GLU A 297 -22.18 17.18 0.23
N ARG A 298 -21.52 16.11 0.71
CA ARG A 298 -21.41 15.77 2.15
C ARG A 298 -19.98 15.38 2.52
N PRO A 299 -19.02 16.30 2.42
CA PRO A 299 -17.61 16.00 2.69
C PRO A 299 -17.34 15.53 4.13
N GLU A 300 -18.14 16.00 5.08
CA GLU A 300 -18.07 15.60 6.48
C GLU A 300 -18.31 14.09 6.69
N TRP A 301 -19.04 13.44 5.77
CA TRP A 301 -19.27 12.00 5.83
C TRP A 301 -17.95 11.21 5.79
N LEU A 302 -16.99 11.61 4.95
CA LEU A 302 -15.70 10.92 4.85
C LEU A 302 -14.91 10.98 6.17
N LEU A 303 -15.03 12.08 6.90
CA LEU A 303 -14.31 12.27 8.16
C LEU A 303 -14.98 11.53 9.33
N GLY A 304 -16.31 11.41 9.32
CA GLY A 304 -17.09 10.79 10.39
C GLY A 304 -17.46 9.33 10.16
N ALA A 305 -17.36 8.83 8.95
CA ALA A 305 -17.76 7.47 8.62
C ALA A 305 -16.73 6.45 9.11
N SER A 306 -17.24 5.36 9.66
CA SER A 306 -16.41 4.21 10.02
C SER A 306 -15.89 3.53 8.75
N PRO A 307 -14.62 3.12 8.70
CA PRO A 307 -14.12 2.34 7.58
C PRO A 307 -14.85 0.99 7.47
N GLU A 308 -14.63 0.33 6.34
CA GLU A 308 -15.26 -0.95 6.06
C GLU A 308 -14.75 -2.05 7.00
N ARG A 309 -15.63 -2.98 7.35
CA ARG A 309 -15.26 -4.19 8.11
C ARG A 309 -14.55 -5.18 7.19
N ALA A 310 -13.42 -5.70 7.62
CA ALA A 310 -12.82 -6.86 6.98
C ALA A 310 -13.59 -8.14 7.38
N ARG A 311 -13.92 -8.99 6.40
CA ARG A 311 -14.64 -10.25 6.63
C ARG A 311 -13.89 -11.40 5.98
N ILE A 312 -13.90 -12.51 6.65
CA ILE A 312 -13.49 -13.81 6.12
C ILE A 312 -14.59 -14.83 6.45
N ASP A 313 -14.73 -15.83 5.62
CA ASP A 313 -15.57 -16.99 5.92
C ASP A 313 -14.66 -18.03 6.58
N PRO A 314 -14.94 -18.42 7.83
CA PRO A 314 -14.10 -19.34 8.59
C PRO A 314 -14.07 -20.76 8.02
#